data_a4a50648071c88dbc632b0f1e990cd9a
#
_entry.id   a4a50648071c88dbc632b0f1e990cd9a
#
_cell.length_a   1.000
_cell.length_b   1.000
_cell.length_c   1.000
_cell.angle_alpha   90.00
_cell.angle_beta   90.00
_cell.angle_gamma   90.00
#
_symmetry.space_group_name_H-M   'P 1'
#
loop_
_entity.id
_entity.type
_entity.pdbx_description
1 polymer ?
#
loop_
_entity_poly.entity_id
_entity_poly.type
_entity_poly.pdbx_seq_one_letter_code
_entity_poly.pdbx_strand_id
1 'polypeptide(L)'
;MFEKCTNLEEINLSNFNSENINDMTNLFMDLRALKKLNLSGLNTKNVTRMEEMFKGCKSLEELDLSNFDTRNVTNMKGMFDGCISLK
;
A
#
# COMPACT_ATOMS: atom_id res chain seq x y z
N MET A 1 -7.44 -5.42 4.07
CA MET A 1 -7.59 -6.41 2.99
C MET A 1 -6.64 -7.59 3.11
N PHE A 2 -5.38 -7.34 3.41
CA PHE A 2 -4.36 -8.39 3.54
C PHE A 2 -3.87 -8.60 4.97
N GLU A 3 -4.67 -8.27 5.97
CA GLU A 3 -4.22 -8.15 7.37
C GLU A 3 -3.61 -9.43 7.96
N LYS A 4 -4.00 -10.59 7.45
CA LYS A 4 -3.50 -11.86 7.99
C LYS A 4 -2.58 -12.61 7.03
N CYS A 5 -2.16 -11.97 5.95
CA CYS A 5 -1.31 -12.60 4.94
C CYS A 5 0.15 -12.34 5.21
N THR A 6 0.62 -12.66 6.43
CA THR A 6 1.97 -12.30 6.89
C THR A 6 3.09 -13.03 6.16
N ASN A 7 2.79 -14.10 5.41
CA ASN A 7 3.79 -14.88 4.68
C ASN A 7 3.91 -14.53 3.21
N LEU A 8 3.09 -13.61 2.71
CA LEU A 8 3.18 -13.20 1.30
C LEU A 8 4.46 -12.42 1.04
N GLU A 9 5.22 -12.83 0.02
CA GLU A 9 6.45 -12.14 -0.36
C GLU A 9 6.25 -11.22 -1.57
N GLU A 10 5.26 -11.50 -2.41
CA GLU A 10 4.96 -10.69 -3.59
C GLU A 10 3.46 -10.49 -3.73
N ILE A 11 3.06 -9.29 -4.10
CA ILE A 11 1.67 -8.97 -4.43
C ILE A 11 1.67 -8.22 -5.75
N ASN A 12 0.84 -8.69 -6.69
CA ASN A 12 0.72 -8.05 -7.99
C ASN A 12 -0.71 -7.56 -8.18
N LEU A 13 -0.88 -6.25 -8.20
CA LEU A 13 -2.18 -5.61 -8.39
C LEU A 13 -2.29 -4.92 -9.74
N SER A 14 -1.50 -5.36 -10.74
CA SER A 14 -1.52 -4.74 -12.06
C SER A 14 -2.89 -4.78 -12.75
N ASN A 15 -3.73 -5.75 -12.37
CA ASN A 15 -5.08 -5.90 -12.93
C ASN A 15 -6.18 -5.60 -11.91
N PHE A 16 -5.81 -5.03 -10.78
CA PHE A 16 -6.77 -4.75 -9.71
C PHE A 16 -7.63 -3.52 -10.05
N ASN A 17 -8.96 -3.68 -9.98
CA ASN A 17 -9.86 -2.56 -10.20
C ASN A 17 -10.21 -1.91 -8.86
N SER A 18 -9.69 -0.72 -8.63
CA SER A 18 -9.89 0.01 -7.38
C SER A 18 -10.59 1.36 -7.57
N GLU A 19 -11.18 1.60 -8.72
CA GLU A 19 -11.77 2.93 -9.00
C GLU A 19 -12.91 3.32 -8.06
N ASN A 20 -13.55 2.35 -7.42
CA ASN A 20 -14.62 2.62 -6.45
C ASN A 20 -14.14 2.66 -5.00
N ILE A 21 -12.83 2.48 -4.76
CA ILE A 21 -12.28 2.50 -3.40
C ILE A 21 -11.90 3.93 -3.05
N ASN A 22 -12.39 4.41 -1.91
CA ASN A 22 -12.06 5.74 -1.41
C ASN A 22 -11.31 5.74 -0.09
N ASP A 23 -11.17 4.59 0.55
CA ASP A 23 -10.47 4.45 1.83
C ASP A 23 -9.52 3.26 1.74
N MET A 24 -8.21 3.53 1.79
CA MET A 24 -7.17 2.50 1.75
C MET A 24 -6.43 2.39 3.07
N THR A 25 -7.06 2.79 4.16
CA THR A 25 -6.50 2.66 5.50
C THR A 25 -6.12 1.21 5.77
N ASN A 26 -4.89 0.98 6.23
CA ASN A 26 -4.36 -0.33 6.63
C ASN A 26 -4.33 -1.38 5.52
N LEU A 27 -4.42 -0.97 4.26
CA LEU A 27 -4.56 -1.92 3.14
C LEU A 27 -3.46 -3.00 3.11
N PHE A 28 -2.22 -2.60 3.34
CA PHE A 28 -1.06 -3.51 3.34
C PHE A 28 -0.36 -3.56 4.69
N MET A 29 -1.07 -3.22 5.75
CA MET A 29 -0.48 -3.15 7.09
C MET A 29 0.04 -4.51 7.55
N ASP A 30 1.24 -4.52 8.15
CA ASP A 30 1.87 -5.69 8.78
C ASP A 30 2.19 -6.85 7.83
N LEU A 31 2.34 -6.60 6.55
CA LEU A 31 2.81 -7.60 5.60
C LEU A 31 4.33 -7.73 5.74
N ARG A 32 4.76 -8.41 6.78
CA ARG A 32 6.16 -8.45 7.22
C ARG A 32 7.11 -9.14 6.26
N ALA A 33 6.62 -10.11 5.51
CA ALA A 33 7.44 -10.85 4.55
C ALA A 33 7.42 -10.26 3.15
N LEU A 34 6.56 -9.26 2.92
CA LEU A 34 6.39 -8.68 1.58
C LEU A 34 7.65 -7.96 1.15
N LYS A 35 8.22 -8.36 0.02
CA LYS A 35 9.43 -7.77 -0.57
C LYS A 35 9.12 -6.96 -1.81
N LYS A 36 8.14 -7.40 -2.60
CA LYS A 36 7.78 -6.78 -3.88
C LYS A 36 6.29 -6.49 -3.93
N LEU A 37 5.95 -5.31 -4.35
CA LEU A 37 4.56 -4.88 -4.46
C LEU A 37 4.37 -4.12 -5.76
N ASN A 38 3.57 -4.69 -6.66
CA ASN A 38 3.24 -4.06 -7.93
C ASN A 38 1.86 -3.39 -7.81
N LEU A 39 1.86 -2.06 -7.84
CA LEU A 39 0.65 -1.26 -7.72
C LEU A 39 0.24 -0.59 -9.04
N SER A 40 0.78 -1.07 -10.17
CA SER A 40 0.55 -0.40 -11.47
C SER A 40 -0.92 -0.34 -11.88
N GLY A 41 -1.74 -1.29 -11.41
CA GLY A 41 -3.17 -1.28 -11.70
C GLY A 41 -4.02 -0.56 -10.67
N LEU A 42 -3.41 -0.07 -9.59
CA LEU A 42 -4.14 0.55 -8.50
C LEU A 42 -4.50 2.00 -8.85
N ASN A 43 -5.79 2.30 -8.90
CA ASN A 43 -6.27 3.65 -9.15
C ASN A 43 -6.60 4.33 -7.82
N THR A 44 -5.84 5.36 -7.47
CA THR A 44 -6.01 6.08 -6.19
C THR A 44 -6.69 7.44 -6.35
N LYS A 45 -7.19 7.73 -7.53
CA LYS A 45 -7.78 9.03 -7.84
C LYS A 45 -8.88 9.44 -6.85
N ASN A 46 -9.72 8.50 -6.44
CA ASN A 46 -10.85 8.77 -5.55
C ASN A 46 -10.53 8.51 -4.07
N VAL A 47 -9.30 8.14 -3.76
CA VAL A 47 -8.91 7.80 -2.38
C VAL A 47 -8.73 9.07 -1.57
N THR A 48 -9.35 9.10 -0.39
CA THR A 48 -9.24 10.22 0.55
C THR A 48 -8.45 9.88 1.79
N ARG A 49 -8.27 8.59 2.12
CA ARG A 49 -7.56 8.14 3.32
C ARG A 49 -6.58 7.03 2.99
N MET A 50 -5.33 7.21 3.45
CA MET A 50 -4.26 6.22 3.27
C MET A 50 -3.49 6.01 4.57
N GLU A 51 -4.14 6.18 5.71
CA GLU A 51 -3.50 6.02 7.01
C GLU A 51 -2.94 4.62 7.18
N GLU A 52 -1.67 4.53 7.60
CA GLU A 52 -1.03 3.25 7.93
C GLU A 52 -1.08 2.21 6.80
N MET A 53 -1.19 2.66 5.55
CA MET A 53 -1.36 1.77 4.41
C MET A 53 -0.25 0.73 4.30
N PHE A 54 1.00 1.12 4.57
CA PHE A 54 2.17 0.23 4.50
C PHE A 54 2.84 0.04 5.85
N LYS A 55 2.16 0.35 6.93
CA LYS A 55 2.73 0.24 8.27
C LYS A 55 3.17 -1.19 8.56
N GLY A 56 4.40 -1.36 9.02
CA GLY A 56 4.89 -2.67 9.40
C GLY A 56 5.39 -3.55 8.27
N CYS A 57 5.48 -3.02 7.05
CA CYS A 57 6.05 -3.76 5.91
C CYS A 57 7.57 -3.78 6.02
N LYS A 58 8.09 -4.57 6.95
CA LYS A 58 9.50 -4.55 7.32
C LYS A 58 10.46 -5.02 6.23
N SER A 59 10.01 -5.92 5.37
CA SER A 59 10.85 -6.51 4.33
C SER A 59 10.72 -5.82 2.97
N LEU A 60 9.82 -4.85 2.86
CA LEU A 60 9.57 -4.15 1.60
C LEU A 60 10.79 -3.30 1.24
N GLU A 61 11.43 -3.63 0.12
CA GLU A 61 12.66 -2.97 -0.32
C GLU A 61 12.41 -1.89 -1.36
N GLU A 62 11.46 -2.13 -2.24
CA GLU A 62 11.14 -1.20 -3.33
C GLU A 62 9.65 -0.98 -3.42
N LEU A 63 9.25 0.26 -3.63
CA LEU A 63 7.85 0.62 -3.77
C LEU A 63 7.74 1.74 -4.80
N ASP A 64 7.04 1.47 -5.89
CA ASP A 64 6.82 2.46 -6.95
C ASP A 64 5.46 3.10 -6.75
N LEU A 65 5.45 4.37 -6.37
CA LEU A 65 4.24 5.16 -6.16
C LEU A 65 3.98 6.13 -7.31
N SER A 66 4.64 5.93 -8.46
CA SER A 66 4.51 6.84 -9.59
C SER A 66 3.07 6.95 -10.13
N ASN A 67 2.27 5.90 -9.93
CA ASN A 67 0.86 5.90 -10.36
C ASN A 67 -0.10 6.49 -9.33
N PHE A 68 0.41 6.84 -8.14
CA PHE A 68 -0.47 7.35 -7.09
C PHE A 68 -0.90 8.78 -7.37
N ASP A 69 -2.20 9.00 -7.30
CA ASP A 69 -2.80 10.32 -7.36
C ASP A 69 -3.30 10.66 -5.95
N THR A 70 -2.62 11.57 -5.29
CA THR A 70 -2.91 11.89 -3.88
C THR A 70 -3.65 13.23 -3.73
N ARG A 71 -4.12 13.82 -4.81
CA ARG A 71 -4.78 15.13 -4.74
C ARG A 71 -5.98 15.17 -3.82
N ASN A 72 -6.67 14.06 -3.65
CA ASN A 72 -7.85 13.97 -2.79
C ASN A 72 -7.56 13.36 -1.42
N VAL A 73 -6.31 12.96 -1.15
CA VAL A 73 -5.94 12.33 0.11
C VAL A 73 -5.80 13.40 1.20
N THR A 74 -6.53 13.21 2.28
CA THR A 74 -6.51 14.14 3.42
C THR A 74 -5.74 13.61 4.61
N ASN A 75 -5.42 12.31 4.65
CA ASN A 75 -4.73 11.72 5.79
C ASN A 75 -3.80 10.60 5.33
N MET A 76 -2.50 10.76 5.59
CA MET A 76 -1.46 9.77 5.30
C MET A 76 -0.69 9.38 6.56
N LYS A 77 -1.28 9.55 7.72
CA LYS A 77 -0.61 9.32 9.00
C LYS A 77 -0.09 7.88 9.11
N GLY A 78 1.18 7.73 9.44
CA GLY A 78 1.79 6.43 9.68
C GLY A 78 1.92 5.54 8.45
N MET A 79 1.76 6.09 7.24
CA MET A 79 1.73 5.32 6.00
C MET A 79 2.95 4.41 5.81
N PHE A 80 4.13 4.87 6.19
CA PHE A 80 5.37 4.10 6.04
C PHE A 80 6.02 3.76 7.37
N ASP A 81 5.27 3.82 8.45
CA ASP A 81 5.79 3.53 9.78
C ASP A 81 6.27 2.08 9.86
N GLY A 82 7.52 1.89 10.24
CA GLY A 82 8.10 0.54 10.35
C GLY A 82 8.60 -0.08 9.04
N CYS A 83 8.60 0.67 7.94
CA CYS A 83 9.14 0.20 6.65
C CYS A 83 10.67 0.36 6.66
N ILE A 84 11.33 -0.45 7.46
CA ILE A 84 12.76 -0.27 7.76
C ILE A 84 13.70 -0.66 6.62
N SER A 85 13.24 -1.45 5.66
CA SER A 85 14.05 -1.87 4.50
C SER A 85 13.82 -1.01 3.26
N LEU A 86 12.90 -0.08 3.31
CA LEU A 86 12.52 0.73 2.15
C LEU A 86 13.63 1.71 1.79
N LYS A 87 13.94 1.78 0.49
CA LYS A 87 15.03 2.63 -0.04
C LYS A 87 14.53 3.77 -0.89
#